data_6027e2ccb9752a5c4340d12d000c734e
#
_entry.id   6027e2ccb9752a5c4340d12d000c734e
#
_cell.length_a   1.000
_cell.length_b   1.000
_cell.length_c   1.000
_cell.angle_alpha   90.00
_cell.angle_beta   90.00
_cell.angle_gamma   90.00
#
_symmetry.space_group_name_H-M   'P 1'
#
loop_
_entity.id
_entity.type
_entity.pdbx_description
1 polymer ?
#
loop_
_entity_poly.entity_id
_entity_poly.type
_entity_poly.pdbx_seq_one_letter_code
_entity_poly.pdbx_strand_id
1 'polypeptide(L)'
;MKNRGISGDICMGVYDRLDPIVKGKPAKIFLLIGINDVSRGTSADKIISEISMIVRKIKQESPKTKLYLQSVLPVNDCYGMFNGHTSRWQVVKQINDLLEPLAVKEGAAYIDLYSHFVEKETGKMNPVYTNDGLHLLGKGYLLWRDIVKPYVDQK
;
A
#
# COMPACT_ATOMS: atom_id res chain seq x y z
N MET A 1 17.77 -4.69 2.73
CA MET A 1 16.40 -4.67 2.15
C MET A 1 16.51 -4.74 0.63
N LYS A 2 15.60 -5.47 -0.05
CA LYS A 2 15.56 -5.55 -1.53
C LYS A 2 14.25 -4.91 -2.02
N ASN A 3 14.34 -3.96 -2.95
CA ASN A 3 13.18 -3.40 -3.62
C ASN A 3 12.65 -4.39 -4.67
N ARG A 4 11.35 -4.67 -4.64
CA ARG A 4 10.63 -5.53 -5.58
C ARG A 4 9.42 -4.80 -6.21
N GLY A 5 9.32 -3.49 -6.02
CA GLY A 5 8.29 -2.67 -6.64
C GLY A 5 8.45 -2.59 -8.15
N ILE A 6 7.32 -2.56 -8.86
CA ILE A 6 7.24 -2.33 -10.31
C ILE A 6 6.27 -1.16 -10.51
N SER A 7 6.67 -0.18 -11.32
CA SER A 7 5.81 0.95 -11.65
C SER A 7 4.56 0.47 -12.39
N GLY A 8 3.39 0.99 -12.01
CA GLY A 8 2.11 0.61 -12.62
C GLY A 8 1.56 -0.76 -12.22
N ASP A 9 2.21 -1.47 -11.27
CA ASP A 9 1.78 -2.79 -10.86
C ASP A 9 0.45 -2.76 -10.10
N ILE A 10 -0.30 -3.85 -10.21
CA ILE A 10 -1.60 -4.08 -9.58
C ILE A 10 -1.56 -5.30 -8.67
N CYS A 11 -2.58 -5.50 -7.85
CA CYS A 11 -2.64 -6.61 -6.91
C CYS A 11 -2.38 -7.96 -7.57
N MET A 12 -3.04 -8.25 -8.70
CA MET A 12 -2.84 -9.52 -9.41
C MET A 12 -1.44 -9.64 -10.03
N GLY A 13 -0.84 -8.53 -10.49
CA GLY A 13 0.55 -8.54 -10.96
C GLY A 13 1.54 -8.92 -9.85
N VAL A 14 1.33 -8.42 -8.63
CA VAL A 14 2.10 -8.86 -7.45
C VAL A 14 1.88 -10.34 -7.17
N TYR A 15 0.63 -10.82 -7.21
CA TYR A 15 0.28 -12.21 -6.96
C TYR A 15 0.99 -13.16 -7.94
N ASP A 16 0.99 -12.85 -9.23
CA ASP A 16 1.56 -13.68 -10.30
C ASP A 16 3.08 -13.83 -10.19
N ARG A 17 3.77 -12.79 -9.67
CA ARG A 17 5.25 -12.80 -9.53
C ARG A 17 5.75 -13.08 -8.10
N LEU A 18 4.88 -13.55 -7.23
CA LEU A 18 5.19 -13.76 -5.81
C LEU A 18 6.12 -14.96 -5.57
N ASP A 19 6.06 -16.00 -6.41
CA ASP A 19 6.79 -17.26 -6.25
C ASP A 19 8.30 -17.09 -5.97
N PRO A 20 9.07 -16.35 -6.77
CA PRO A 20 10.49 -16.18 -6.49
C PRO A 20 10.77 -15.41 -5.20
N ILE A 21 9.82 -14.60 -4.72
CA ILE A 21 9.94 -13.85 -3.48
C ILE A 21 9.76 -14.80 -2.29
N VAL A 22 8.67 -15.58 -2.27
CA VAL A 22 8.37 -16.50 -1.16
C VAL A 22 9.33 -17.69 -1.11
N LYS A 23 9.80 -18.20 -2.25
CA LYS A 23 10.87 -19.21 -2.31
C LYS A 23 12.18 -18.74 -1.67
N GLY A 24 12.44 -17.41 -1.73
CA GLY A 24 13.59 -16.79 -1.04
C GLY A 24 13.46 -16.73 0.47
N LYS A 25 12.31 -17.09 1.04
CA LYS A 25 12.00 -17.09 2.49
C LYS A 25 12.49 -15.82 3.19
N PRO A 26 12.04 -14.63 2.75
CA PRO A 26 12.48 -13.38 3.35
C PRO A 26 12.02 -13.29 4.81
N ALA A 27 12.84 -12.70 5.69
CA ALA A 27 12.46 -12.51 7.08
C ALA A 27 11.24 -11.57 7.22
N LYS A 28 11.16 -10.55 6.34
CA LYS A 28 10.09 -9.54 6.34
C LYS A 28 9.66 -9.19 4.93
N ILE A 29 8.36 -8.97 4.74
CA ILE A 29 7.78 -8.37 3.54
C ILE A 29 6.99 -7.13 3.94
N PHE A 30 7.26 -6.01 3.30
CA PHE A 30 6.48 -4.78 3.38
C PHE A 30 5.69 -4.64 2.09
N LEU A 31 4.36 -4.72 2.16
CA LEU A 31 3.46 -4.64 1.00
C LEU A 31 2.69 -3.32 1.03
N LEU A 32 2.81 -2.56 -0.06
CA LEU A 32 1.97 -1.42 -0.39
C LEU A 32 1.55 -1.58 -1.85
N ILE A 33 0.25 -1.74 -2.10
CA ILE A 33 -0.34 -1.99 -3.41
C ILE A 33 -1.80 -1.54 -3.42
N GLY A 34 -2.38 -1.29 -4.60
CA GLY A 34 -3.81 -1.02 -4.78
C GLY A 34 -4.13 0.28 -5.50
N ILE A 35 -3.22 1.27 -5.50
CA ILE A 35 -3.51 2.56 -6.14
C ILE A 35 -3.68 2.44 -7.68
N ASN A 36 -2.95 1.56 -8.33
CA ASN A 36 -3.10 1.33 -9.76
C ASN A 36 -4.38 0.53 -10.09
N ASP A 37 -4.84 -0.31 -9.18
CA ASP A 37 -6.14 -0.97 -9.25
C ASP A 37 -7.27 0.06 -9.19
N VAL A 38 -7.17 1.06 -8.30
CA VAL A 38 -8.09 2.20 -8.24
C VAL A 38 -8.17 2.92 -9.59
N SER A 39 -7.05 3.19 -10.23
CA SER A 39 -7.01 3.88 -11.52
C SER A 39 -7.70 3.10 -12.65
N ARG A 40 -7.74 1.77 -12.53
CA ARG A 40 -8.42 0.86 -13.47
C ARG A 40 -9.90 0.67 -13.19
N GLY A 41 -10.43 1.37 -12.19
CA GLY A 41 -11.86 1.30 -11.83
C GLY A 41 -12.21 0.17 -10.87
N THR A 42 -11.23 -0.57 -10.34
CA THR A 42 -11.47 -1.67 -9.41
C THR A 42 -12.07 -1.14 -8.11
N SER A 43 -13.05 -1.85 -7.55
CA SER A 43 -13.68 -1.49 -6.28
C SER A 43 -12.78 -1.83 -5.09
N ALA A 44 -13.00 -1.15 -3.94
CA ALA A 44 -12.26 -1.41 -2.71
C ALA A 44 -12.37 -2.88 -2.27
N ASP A 45 -13.58 -3.45 -2.28
CA ASP A 45 -13.80 -4.86 -1.91
C ASP A 45 -13.02 -5.84 -2.79
N LYS A 46 -12.96 -5.57 -4.09
CA LYS A 46 -12.20 -6.42 -5.02
C LYS A 46 -10.70 -6.31 -4.75
N ILE A 47 -10.18 -5.09 -4.54
CA ILE A 47 -8.77 -4.86 -4.20
C ILE A 47 -8.41 -5.59 -2.90
N ILE A 48 -9.23 -5.50 -1.86
CA ILE A 48 -9.02 -6.18 -0.59
C ILE A 48 -9.07 -7.71 -0.75
N SER A 49 -9.99 -8.23 -1.58
CA SER A 49 -10.02 -9.66 -1.91
C SER A 49 -8.70 -10.13 -2.54
N GLU A 50 -8.16 -9.38 -3.48
CA GLU A 50 -6.90 -9.68 -4.15
C GLU A 50 -5.69 -9.56 -3.21
N ILE A 51 -5.66 -8.53 -2.34
CA ILE A 51 -4.64 -8.42 -1.28
C ILE A 51 -4.72 -9.61 -0.33
N SER A 52 -5.92 -10.07 0.02
CA SER A 52 -6.10 -11.27 0.84
C SER A 52 -5.49 -12.52 0.19
N MET A 53 -5.62 -12.68 -1.13
CA MET A 53 -4.98 -13.78 -1.87
C MET A 53 -3.44 -13.70 -1.76
N ILE A 54 -2.86 -12.50 -1.93
CA ILE A 54 -1.42 -12.27 -1.77
C ILE A 54 -0.96 -12.66 -0.36
N VAL A 55 -1.66 -12.18 0.65
CA VAL A 55 -1.35 -12.43 2.07
C VAL A 55 -1.37 -13.93 2.37
N ARG A 56 -2.41 -14.63 1.94
CA ARG A 56 -2.55 -16.08 2.15
C ARG A 56 -1.46 -16.88 1.45
N LYS A 57 -1.14 -16.53 0.21
CA LYS A 57 -0.04 -17.18 -0.52
C LYS A 57 1.30 -16.99 0.20
N ILE A 58 1.62 -15.77 0.67
CA ILE A 58 2.84 -15.52 1.45
C ILE A 58 2.87 -16.40 2.71
N LYS A 59 1.78 -16.46 3.46
CA LYS A 59 1.71 -17.24 4.70
C LYS A 59 1.79 -18.74 4.47
N GLN A 60 1.21 -19.22 3.40
CA GLN A 60 1.24 -20.64 3.04
C GLN A 60 2.66 -21.06 2.60
N GLU A 61 3.30 -20.28 1.75
CA GLU A 61 4.57 -20.65 1.12
C GLU A 61 5.80 -20.18 1.91
N SER A 62 5.66 -19.16 2.77
CA SER A 62 6.72 -18.63 3.63
C SER A 62 6.20 -18.27 5.03
N PRO A 63 5.76 -19.26 5.82
CA PRO A 63 5.01 -19.04 7.08
C PRO A 63 5.83 -18.32 8.16
N LYS A 64 7.15 -18.30 8.06
CA LYS A 64 8.04 -17.58 9.00
C LYS A 64 8.25 -16.11 8.62
N THR A 65 7.80 -15.68 7.44
CA THR A 65 7.92 -14.29 6.99
C THR A 65 6.99 -13.39 7.81
N LYS A 66 7.55 -12.35 8.44
CA LYS A 66 6.76 -11.28 9.05
C LYS A 66 6.22 -10.39 7.94
N LEU A 67 4.89 -10.29 7.84
CA LEU A 67 4.22 -9.50 6.81
C LEU A 67 3.69 -8.19 7.40
N TYR A 68 4.02 -7.09 6.74
CA TYR A 68 3.58 -5.74 7.07
C TYR A 68 2.76 -5.18 5.90
N LEU A 69 1.45 -4.97 6.14
CA LEU A 69 0.56 -4.31 5.19
C LEU A 69 0.58 -2.81 5.47
N GLN A 70 0.97 -2.03 4.48
CA GLN A 70 0.99 -0.59 4.57
C GLN A 70 -0.30 -0.04 3.95
N SER A 71 -0.94 0.94 4.61
CA SER A 71 -2.09 1.63 4.04
C SER A 71 -1.72 2.30 2.72
N VAL A 72 -2.65 2.31 1.78
CA VAL A 72 -2.50 3.03 0.52
C VAL A 72 -2.44 4.53 0.81
N LEU A 73 -1.47 5.22 0.23
CA LEU A 73 -1.31 6.66 0.41
C LEU A 73 -2.52 7.43 -0.14
N PRO A 74 -2.92 8.54 0.50
CA PRO A 74 -3.96 9.40 -0.07
C PRO A 74 -3.49 9.97 -1.42
N VAL A 75 -4.43 10.43 -2.22
CA VAL A 75 -4.16 11.14 -3.47
C VAL A 75 -4.88 12.50 -3.47
N ASN A 76 -4.55 13.40 -4.39
CA ASN A 76 -5.13 14.72 -4.44
C ASN A 76 -5.42 15.13 -5.89
N ASP A 77 -6.67 15.46 -6.18
CA ASP A 77 -7.16 15.81 -7.51
C ASP A 77 -6.98 17.30 -7.86
N CYS A 78 -6.51 18.14 -6.93
CA CYS A 78 -6.38 19.58 -7.15
C CYS A 78 -5.39 19.97 -8.27
N TYR A 79 -4.51 19.06 -8.66
CA TYR A 79 -3.53 19.28 -9.73
C TYR A 79 -4.06 18.98 -11.13
N GLY A 80 -5.22 18.34 -11.26
CA GLY A 80 -5.77 17.92 -12.54
C GLY A 80 -4.93 16.87 -13.28
N MET A 81 -4.01 16.21 -12.57
CA MET A 81 -3.11 15.20 -13.11
C MET A 81 -3.51 13.81 -12.60
N PHE A 82 -3.16 12.76 -13.37
CA PHE A 82 -3.45 11.36 -13.00
C PHE A 82 -4.90 11.08 -12.61
N ASN A 83 -5.84 11.65 -13.35
CA ASN A 83 -7.27 11.64 -13.02
C ASN A 83 -7.85 10.25 -12.73
N GLY A 84 -7.36 9.20 -13.38
CA GLY A 84 -7.76 7.81 -13.07
C GLY A 84 -7.48 7.42 -11.62
N HIS A 85 -6.44 7.96 -11.00
CA HIS A 85 -6.07 7.74 -9.61
C HIS A 85 -6.70 8.80 -8.68
N THR A 86 -6.46 10.08 -9.00
CA THR A 86 -6.69 11.20 -8.08
C THR A 86 -8.16 11.55 -7.91
N SER A 87 -8.99 11.41 -8.96
CA SER A 87 -10.44 11.65 -8.88
C SER A 87 -11.18 10.61 -8.02
N ARG A 88 -10.53 9.50 -7.70
CA ARG A 88 -11.11 8.41 -6.89
C ARG A 88 -10.53 8.34 -5.48
N TRP A 89 -10.12 9.44 -4.92
CA TRP A 89 -9.50 9.54 -3.59
C TRP A 89 -10.33 8.89 -2.48
N GLN A 90 -11.67 8.91 -2.57
CA GLN A 90 -12.54 8.26 -1.58
C GLN A 90 -12.37 6.74 -1.56
N VAL A 91 -12.08 6.12 -2.71
CA VAL A 91 -11.84 4.67 -2.80
C VAL A 91 -10.59 4.28 -2.01
N VAL A 92 -9.57 5.14 -1.98
CA VAL A 92 -8.36 4.91 -1.18
C VAL A 92 -8.69 4.78 0.30
N LYS A 93 -9.55 5.67 0.82
CA LYS A 93 -10.03 5.58 2.20
C LYS A 93 -10.78 4.27 2.45
N GLN A 94 -11.70 3.89 1.55
CA GLN A 94 -12.46 2.65 1.65
C GLN A 94 -11.53 1.41 1.69
N ILE A 95 -10.48 1.39 0.86
CA ILE A 95 -9.47 0.32 0.89
C ILE A 95 -8.83 0.25 2.28
N ASN A 96 -8.37 1.38 2.83
CA ASN A 96 -7.67 1.41 4.10
C ASN A 96 -8.57 1.02 5.28
N ASP A 97 -9.86 1.41 5.25
CA ASP A 97 -10.86 1.02 6.25
C ASP A 97 -11.05 -0.52 6.29
N LEU A 98 -10.83 -1.21 5.17
CA LEU A 98 -10.93 -2.67 5.04
C LEU A 98 -9.58 -3.38 5.24
N LEU A 99 -8.46 -2.70 4.97
CA LEU A 99 -7.12 -3.28 5.00
C LEU A 99 -6.65 -3.59 6.43
N GLU A 100 -6.95 -2.71 7.39
CA GLU A 100 -6.60 -2.92 8.79
C GLU A 100 -7.30 -4.15 9.39
N PRO A 101 -8.64 -4.32 9.25
CA PRO A 101 -9.33 -5.54 9.65
C PRO A 101 -8.80 -6.80 8.95
N LEU A 102 -8.43 -6.70 7.67
CA LEU A 102 -7.81 -7.81 6.95
C LEU A 102 -6.46 -8.19 7.58
N ALA A 103 -5.62 -7.20 7.90
CA ALA A 103 -4.34 -7.45 8.55
C ALA A 103 -4.50 -8.20 9.87
N VAL A 104 -5.44 -7.75 10.71
CA VAL A 104 -5.76 -8.41 11.99
C VAL A 104 -6.25 -9.85 11.75
N LYS A 105 -7.21 -10.05 10.85
CA LYS A 105 -7.78 -11.36 10.52
C LYS A 105 -6.72 -12.35 10.04
N GLU A 106 -5.83 -11.88 9.20
CA GLU A 106 -4.77 -12.70 8.61
C GLU A 106 -3.48 -12.72 9.48
N GLY A 107 -3.46 -12.06 10.65
CA GLY A 107 -2.29 -12.01 11.56
C GLY A 107 -1.06 -11.38 10.89
N ALA A 108 -1.26 -10.35 10.07
CA ALA A 108 -0.23 -9.46 9.55
C ALA A 108 -0.17 -8.18 10.38
N ALA A 109 0.97 -7.49 10.38
CA ALA A 109 1.06 -6.17 10.98
C ALA A 109 0.50 -5.12 10.01
N TYR A 110 -0.26 -4.15 10.54
CA TYR A 110 -0.71 -3.00 9.78
C TYR A 110 0.18 -1.79 10.06
N ILE A 111 0.54 -1.04 9.03
CA ILE A 111 1.29 0.22 9.14
C ILE A 111 0.42 1.32 8.54
N ASP A 112 -0.07 2.21 9.39
CA ASP A 112 -0.83 3.37 8.95
C ASP A 112 0.11 4.44 8.38
N LEU A 113 0.16 4.53 7.08
CA LEU A 113 0.78 5.66 6.37
C LEU A 113 -0.25 6.76 6.10
N TYR A 114 -1.49 6.36 5.76
CA TYR A 114 -2.53 7.25 5.27
C TYR A 114 -2.76 8.45 6.20
N SER A 115 -2.91 8.22 7.49
CA SER A 115 -3.21 9.28 8.47
C SER A 115 -2.09 10.34 8.59
N HIS A 116 -0.86 9.97 8.24
CA HIS A 116 0.30 10.87 8.27
C HIS A 116 0.43 11.75 7.01
N PHE A 117 -0.20 11.33 5.92
CA PHE A 117 -0.12 12.01 4.63
C PHE A 117 -1.39 12.75 4.25
N VAL A 118 -2.52 12.42 4.88
CA VAL A 118 -3.82 13.01 4.58
C VAL A 118 -3.96 14.37 5.25
N GLU A 119 -4.57 15.29 4.55
CA GLU A 119 -5.10 16.53 5.09
C GLU A 119 -6.52 16.24 5.64
N LYS A 120 -6.70 16.39 6.95
CA LYS A 120 -7.91 15.92 7.65
C LYS A 120 -9.19 16.59 7.15
N GLU A 121 -9.10 17.85 6.78
CA GLU A 121 -10.22 18.67 6.32
C GLU A 121 -10.73 18.23 4.95
N THR A 122 -9.84 17.75 4.09
CA THR A 122 -10.17 17.41 2.70
C THR A 122 -10.23 15.91 2.45
N GLY A 123 -9.58 15.10 3.26
CA GLY A 123 -9.38 13.66 3.03
C GLY A 123 -8.41 13.33 1.89
N LYS A 124 -7.67 14.32 1.40
CA LYS A 124 -6.75 14.22 0.26
C LYS A 124 -5.29 14.32 0.71
N MET A 125 -4.36 13.94 -0.15
CA MET A 125 -2.93 14.07 0.15
C MET A 125 -2.56 15.52 0.40
N ASN A 126 -1.85 15.78 1.50
CA ASN A 126 -1.36 17.11 1.80
C ASN A 126 -0.38 17.56 0.70
N PRO A 127 -0.59 18.76 0.10
CA PRO A 127 0.24 19.29 -0.97
C PRO A 127 1.73 19.43 -0.64
N VAL A 128 2.10 19.45 0.63
CA VAL A 128 3.51 19.51 1.06
C VAL A 128 4.30 18.25 0.65
N TYR A 129 3.61 17.15 0.37
CA TYR A 129 4.22 15.85 0.04
C TYR A 129 4.13 15.49 -1.44
N THR A 130 3.40 16.26 -2.25
CA THR A 130 3.19 15.96 -3.67
C THR A 130 3.13 17.23 -4.50
N ASN A 131 3.42 17.11 -5.80
CA ASN A 131 3.24 18.20 -6.77
C ASN A 131 2.40 17.79 -7.99
N ASP A 132 1.89 16.57 -7.97
CA ASP A 132 1.03 16.02 -9.05
C ASP A 132 -0.22 15.31 -8.51
N GLY A 133 -0.32 15.19 -7.18
CA GLY A 133 -1.44 14.56 -6.47
C GLY A 133 -1.34 13.06 -6.30
N LEU A 134 -0.31 12.41 -6.85
CA LEU A 134 -0.12 10.96 -6.80
C LEU A 134 1.25 10.55 -6.24
N HIS A 135 2.33 11.14 -6.76
CA HIS A 135 3.69 10.77 -6.40
C HIS A 135 4.22 11.62 -5.25
N LEU A 136 5.07 11.02 -4.43
CA LEU A 136 5.68 11.71 -3.30
C LEU A 136 6.89 12.55 -3.73
N LEU A 137 7.00 13.72 -3.15
CA LEU A 137 8.23 14.52 -3.10
C LEU A 137 9.20 13.97 -2.04
N GLY A 138 10.44 14.45 -2.04
CA GLY A 138 11.47 14.03 -1.09
C GLY A 138 11.04 14.08 0.38
N LYS A 139 10.28 15.11 0.79
CA LYS A 139 9.71 15.20 2.14
C LYS A 139 8.78 14.05 2.48
N GLY A 140 7.96 13.60 1.52
CA GLY A 140 7.07 12.47 1.69
C GLY A 140 7.85 11.16 1.87
N TYR A 141 8.90 10.93 1.10
CA TYR A 141 9.77 9.76 1.27
C TYR A 141 10.49 9.75 2.60
N LEU A 142 10.93 10.90 3.11
CA LEU A 142 11.54 11.01 4.44
C LEU A 142 10.54 10.64 5.54
N LEU A 143 9.32 11.16 5.47
CA LEU A 143 8.26 10.81 6.41
C LEU A 143 7.94 9.30 6.35
N TRP A 144 7.78 8.74 5.15
CA TRP A 144 7.53 7.30 4.96
C TRP A 144 8.64 6.44 5.59
N ARG A 145 9.90 6.81 5.32
CA ARG A 145 11.06 6.14 5.94
C ARG A 145 10.94 6.15 7.47
N ASP A 146 10.63 7.29 8.07
CA ASP A 146 10.62 7.45 9.52
C ASP A 146 9.48 6.65 10.18
N ILE A 147 8.32 6.53 9.50
CA ILE A 147 7.20 5.69 9.95
C ILE A 147 7.57 4.20 9.86
N VAL A 148 8.22 3.77 8.79
CA VAL A 148 8.51 2.34 8.55
C VAL A 148 9.76 1.86 9.28
N LYS A 149 10.71 2.74 9.57
CA LYS A 149 12.00 2.40 10.18
C LYS A 149 11.89 1.54 11.45
N PRO A 150 11.01 1.82 12.43
CA PRO A 150 10.87 0.98 13.62
C PRO A 150 10.54 -0.49 13.31
N TYR A 151 9.73 -0.74 12.29
CA TYR A 151 9.35 -2.09 11.85
C TYR A 151 10.48 -2.80 11.11
N VAL A 152 11.34 -2.05 10.41
CA VAL A 152 12.53 -2.60 9.75
C VAL A 152 13.56 -3.05 10.79
N ASP A 153 13.78 -2.25 11.83
CA ASP A 153 14.80 -2.47 12.86
C ASP A 153 14.40 -3.53 13.91
N GLN A 154 13.12 -3.86 14.04
CA GLN A 154 12.67 -4.97 14.91
C GLN A 154 13.33 -6.28 14.50
N LYS A 155 13.90 -7.02 15.44
CA LYS A 155 14.43 -8.38 15.25
C LYS A 155 13.32 -9.43 15.20
#